data_b37009fdd9b3e89ae001897302867edf
#
_entry.id   b37009fdd9b3e89ae001897302867edf
#
_cell.length_a   1.000
_cell.length_b   1.000
_cell.length_c   1.000
_cell.angle_alpha   90.00
_cell.angle_beta   90.00
_cell.angle_gamma   90.00
#
_symmetry.space_group_name_H-M   'P 1'
#
loop_
_entity.id
_entity.type
_entity.pdbx_description
1 polymer ?
#
loop_
_entity_poly.entity_id
_entity_poly.type
_entity_poly.pdbx_seq_one_letter_code
_entity_poly.pdbx_strand_id
1 'polypeptide(L)'
;MNKLSKYLSLIKFSFFQPKHGVELFQTYRQTNEDSKQTILPHEHSAMEIEKCLKSLFPELDTKKDNLLDQTKKLGSDLQTFLEKIKKFEFPSKQQPYPIDYSISESSRLFLYALCKIIKPKTIVETGVAYGLSTSYILQALYENKTGTLYSIDSEFKPWESELMIGSAIPDELKTHWKFVKGSSTEKLNGVLESAGKIDIFLHDSMHTYKNMIFEFESAWPHIKNNGFLLSDDILENNSFLEFYTRKNLKPILLSLLDQEHLFGILKKSEF
;
A
#
# COMPACT_ATOMS: atom_id res chain seq x y z
N MET A 1 -20.35 9.72 -15.35
CA MET A 1 -19.68 10.50 -16.44
C MET A 1 -19.51 9.61 -17.66
N ASN A 2 -19.88 10.06 -18.85
CA ASN A 2 -19.61 9.30 -20.06
C ASN A 2 -18.13 9.42 -20.47
N LYS A 3 -17.63 8.53 -21.35
CA LYS A 3 -16.22 8.53 -21.78
C LYS A 3 -15.74 9.90 -22.29
N LEU A 4 -16.57 10.60 -23.07
CA LEU A 4 -16.25 11.89 -23.64
C LEU A 4 -16.03 12.97 -22.55
N SER A 5 -16.89 13.00 -21.54
CA SER A 5 -16.77 13.92 -20.40
C SER A 5 -15.49 13.67 -19.59
N LYS A 6 -15.08 12.41 -19.42
CA LYS A 6 -13.79 12.06 -18.78
C LYS A 6 -12.60 12.58 -19.59
N TYR A 7 -12.59 12.38 -20.90
CA TYR A 7 -11.52 12.89 -21.79
C TYR A 7 -11.43 14.42 -21.76
N LEU A 8 -12.55 15.12 -21.82
CA LEU A 8 -12.58 16.58 -21.75
C LEU A 8 -12.06 17.09 -20.40
N SER A 9 -12.41 16.41 -19.30
CA SER A 9 -11.87 16.73 -17.97
C SER A 9 -10.36 16.52 -17.89
N LEU A 10 -9.84 15.44 -18.47
CA LEU A 10 -8.40 15.18 -18.51
C LEU A 10 -7.64 16.22 -19.34
N ILE A 11 -8.16 16.60 -20.50
CA ILE A 11 -7.56 17.64 -21.36
C ILE A 11 -7.53 18.97 -20.61
N LYS A 12 -8.67 19.37 -20.02
CA LYS A 12 -8.75 20.61 -19.23
C LYS A 12 -7.80 20.59 -18.05
N PHE A 13 -7.76 19.49 -17.30
CA PHE A 13 -6.85 19.31 -16.17
C PHE A 13 -5.38 19.43 -16.60
N SER A 14 -4.99 18.72 -17.68
CA SER A 14 -3.61 18.78 -18.20
C SER A 14 -3.20 20.18 -18.69
N PHE A 15 -4.16 20.98 -19.16
CA PHE A 15 -3.90 22.36 -19.54
C PHE A 15 -3.60 23.26 -18.34
N PHE A 16 -4.35 23.09 -17.24
CA PHE A 16 -4.16 23.89 -16.02
C PHE A 16 -3.08 23.35 -15.09
N GLN A 17 -2.79 22.06 -15.17
CA GLN A 17 -1.76 21.38 -14.37
C GLN A 17 -0.85 20.53 -15.28
N PRO A 18 0.03 21.17 -16.05
CA PRO A 18 0.79 20.48 -17.11
C PRO A 18 1.73 19.39 -16.58
N LYS A 19 2.31 19.55 -15.39
CA LYS A 19 3.12 18.51 -14.76
C LYS A 19 2.31 17.25 -14.49
N HIS A 20 1.16 17.36 -13.81
CA HIS A 20 0.25 16.27 -13.55
C HIS A 20 -0.31 15.64 -14.84
N GLY A 21 -0.59 16.46 -15.85
CA GLY A 21 -1.01 15.96 -17.17
C GLY A 21 0.06 15.08 -17.83
N VAL A 22 1.33 15.46 -17.72
CA VAL A 22 2.46 14.63 -18.21
C VAL A 22 2.57 13.32 -17.40
N GLU A 23 2.46 13.38 -16.09
CA GLU A 23 2.47 12.17 -15.23
C GLU A 23 1.33 11.21 -15.58
N LEU A 24 0.10 11.72 -15.74
CA LEU A 24 -1.05 10.93 -16.19
C LEU A 24 -0.80 10.23 -17.52
N PHE A 25 -0.24 10.96 -18.48
CA PHE A 25 0.08 10.41 -19.80
C PHE A 25 1.18 9.34 -19.71
N GLN A 26 2.22 9.60 -18.94
CA GLN A 26 3.31 8.64 -18.72
C GLN A 26 2.81 7.36 -18.04
N THR A 27 1.95 7.49 -17.04
CA THR A 27 1.32 6.36 -16.37
C THR A 27 0.46 5.54 -17.31
N TYR A 28 -0.43 6.20 -18.07
CA TYR A 28 -1.26 5.49 -19.06
C TYR A 28 -0.41 4.74 -20.07
N ARG A 29 0.67 5.37 -20.56
CA ARG A 29 1.61 4.73 -21.46
C ARG A 29 2.28 3.52 -20.82
N GLN A 30 2.77 3.67 -19.58
CA GLN A 30 3.44 2.61 -18.84
C GLN A 30 2.48 1.43 -18.58
N THR A 31 1.25 1.70 -18.11
CA THR A 31 0.23 0.65 -17.89
C THR A 31 -0.05 -0.12 -19.18
N ASN A 32 -0.10 0.58 -20.34
CA ASN A 32 -0.30 -0.07 -21.63
C ASN A 32 0.94 -0.84 -22.12
N GLU A 33 2.15 -0.46 -21.72
CA GLU A 33 3.38 -1.21 -21.96
C GLU A 33 3.41 -2.47 -21.08
N ASP A 34 3.09 -2.34 -19.80
CA ASP A 34 3.07 -3.43 -18.83
C ASP A 34 2.02 -4.50 -19.19
N SER A 35 0.82 -4.08 -19.62
CA SER A 35 -0.26 -5.00 -20.03
C SER A 35 0.08 -5.89 -21.24
N LYS A 36 1.14 -5.58 -21.98
CA LYS A 36 1.63 -6.39 -23.11
C LYS A 36 2.74 -7.35 -22.71
N GLN A 37 3.25 -7.23 -21.50
CA GLN A 37 4.31 -8.12 -21.00
C GLN A 37 3.72 -9.45 -20.55
N THR A 38 4.48 -10.51 -20.73
CA THR A 38 4.17 -11.80 -20.12
C THR A 38 4.52 -11.72 -18.65
N ILE A 39 3.54 -11.93 -17.79
CA ILE A 39 3.78 -12.03 -16.35
C ILE A 39 4.42 -13.39 -16.07
N LEU A 40 5.60 -13.34 -15.46
CA LEU A 40 6.33 -14.55 -15.10
C LEU A 40 5.82 -15.09 -13.75
N PRO A 41 5.65 -16.42 -13.62
CA PRO A 41 5.21 -17.00 -12.37
C PRO A 41 6.28 -16.86 -11.29
N HIS A 42 5.85 -16.61 -10.07
CA HIS A 42 6.73 -16.72 -8.90
C HIS A 42 7.03 -18.19 -8.60
N GLU A 43 8.29 -18.53 -8.34
CA GLU A 43 8.71 -19.90 -7.98
C GLU A 43 8.25 -20.33 -6.58
N HIS A 44 7.76 -19.39 -5.77
CA HIS A 44 7.35 -19.58 -4.38
C HIS A 44 5.83 -19.74 -4.29
N SER A 45 5.39 -20.72 -3.50
CA SER A 45 3.95 -20.92 -3.26
C SER A 45 3.39 -19.83 -2.35
N ALA A 46 2.22 -19.32 -2.68
CA ALA A 46 1.49 -18.40 -1.82
C ALA A 46 0.94 -19.12 -0.58
N MET A 47 0.90 -18.41 0.53
CA MET A 47 0.51 -18.93 1.84
C MET A 47 -0.58 -18.07 2.48
N GLU A 48 -1.42 -18.67 3.31
CA GLU A 48 -2.35 -17.95 4.19
C GLU A 48 -1.62 -17.20 5.29
N ILE A 49 -2.29 -16.20 5.90
CA ILE A 49 -1.72 -15.28 6.91
C ILE A 49 -0.98 -16.03 8.02
N GLU A 50 -1.62 -17.04 8.61
CA GLU A 50 -1.02 -17.78 9.74
C GLU A 50 0.28 -18.48 9.35
N LYS A 51 0.33 -19.06 8.15
CA LYS A 51 1.54 -19.72 7.63
C LYS A 51 2.63 -18.69 7.32
N CYS A 52 2.26 -17.53 6.77
CA CYS A 52 3.20 -16.42 6.54
C CYS A 52 3.81 -15.93 7.85
N LEU A 53 2.98 -15.65 8.86
CA LEU A 53 3.44 -15.20 10.17
C LEU A 53 4.33 -16.21 10.85
N LYS A 54 3.96 -17.50 10.80
CA LYS A 54 4.77 -18.59 11.38
C LYS A 54 6.10 -18.81 10.65
N SER A 55 6.12 -18.59 9.33
CA SER A 55 7.37 -18.63 8.54
C SER A 55 8.32 -17.50 8.93
N LEU A 56 7.79 -16.30 9.23
CA LEU A 56 8.58 -15.13 9.64
C LEU A 56 9.00 -15.18 11.12
N PHE A 57 8.14 -15.78 11.97
CA PHE A 57 8.27 -15.79 13.42
C PHE A 57 7.92 -17.22 13.93
N PRO A 58 8.86 -18.17 13.86
CA PRO A 58 8.59 -19.58 14.22
C PRO A 58 8.10 -19.78 15.65
N GLU A 59 8.51 -18.88 16.57
CA GLU A 59 8.12 -18.92 17.99
C GLU A 59 6.71 -18.36 18.28
N LEU A 60 6.05 -17.80 17.24
CA LEU A 60 4.72 -17.21 17.40
C LEU A 60 3.66 -18.30 17.65
N ASP A 61 2.93 -18.17 18.74
CA ASP A 61 1.72 -18.98 19.00
C ASP A 61 0.47 -18.23 18.53
N THR A 62 0.12 -18.39 17.24
CA THR A 62 -1.01 -17.69 16.61
C THR A 62 -2.36 -17.95 17.29
N LYS A 63 -2.52 -19.09 17.97
CA LYS A 63 -3.75 -19.44 18.70
C LYS A 63 -3.85 -18.72 20.05
N LYS A 64 -2.71 -18.56 20.73
CA LYS A 64 -2.66 -17.93 22.05
C LYS A 64 -2.78 -16.40 21.94
N ASP A 65 -2.16 -15.82 20.91
CA ASP A 65 -2.06 -14.38 20.77
C ASP A 65 -3.32 -13.73 20.19
N ASN A 66 -4.19 -14.53 19.55
CA ASN A 66 -5.51 -14.09 19.01
C ASN A 66 -5.46 -12.72 18.28
N LEU A 67 -4.33 -12.44 17.61
CA LEU A 67 -4.03 -11.11 17.05
C LEU A 67 -5.08 -10.64 16.04
N LEU A 68 -5.56 -11.55 15.20
CA LEU A 68 -6.50 -11.20 14.14
C LEU A 68 -7.88 -10.82 14.68
N ASP A 69 -8.30 -11.40 15.81
CA ASP A 69 -9.57 -11.06 16.43
C ASP A 69 -9.60 -9.65 17.05
N GLN A 70 -8.44 -9.11 17.39
CA GLN A 70 -8.33 -7.76 17.97
C GLN A 70 -8.75 -6.67 16.98
N THR A 71 -8.76 -6.95 15.67
CA THR A 71 -9.16 -6.00 14.62
C THR A 71 -10.63 -6.04 14.26
N LYS A 72 -11.44 -6.92 14.84
CA LYS A 72 -12.87 -7.10 14.47
C LYS A 72 -13.68 -5.80 14.54
N LYS A 73 -13.48 -5.00 15.58
CA LYS A 73 -14.16 -3.72 15.73
C LYS A 73 -13.74 -2.77 14.61
N LEU A 74 -12.43 -2.58 14.40
CA LEU A 74 -11.91 -1.72 13.33
C LEU A 74 -12.45 -2.16 11.97
N GLY A 75 -12.41 -3.46 11.66
CA GLY A 75 -12.95 -4.02 10.42
C GLY A 75 -14.43 -3.70 10.22
N SER A 76 -15.25 -3.82 11.28
CA SER A 76 -16.66 -3.47 11.24
C SER A 76 -16.89 -1.97 11.01
N ASP A 77 -16.10 -1.11 11.66
CA ASP A 77 -16.21 0.34 11.51
C ASP A 77 -15.81 0.77 10.07
N LEU A 78 -14.74 0.21 9.52
CA LEU A 78 -14.32 0.45 8.14
C LEU A 78 -15.34 -0.07 7.12
N GLN A 79 -15.91 -1.25 7.34
CA GLN A 79 -16.98 -1.77 6.49
C GLN A 79 -18.21 -0.84 6.50
N THR A 80 -18.58 -0.34 7.67
CA THR A 80 -19.68 0.64 7.81
C THR A 80 -19.37 1.92 7.02
N PHE A 81 -18.12 2.39 7.07
CA PHE A 81 -17.67 3.53 6.27
C PHE A 81 -17.82 3.26 4.76
N LEU A 82 -17.34 2.10 4.29
CA LEU A 82 -17.44 1.72 2.87
C LEU A 82 -18.91 1.62 2.41
N GLU A 83 -19.79 1.02 3.22
CA GLU A 83 -21.23 0.94 2.92
C GLU A 83 -21.89 2.32 2.84
N LYS A 84 -21.43 3.26 3.64
CA LYS A 84 -21.89 4.66 3.57
C LYS A 84 -21.43 5.32 2.26
N ILE A 85 -20.18 5.11 1.86
CA ILE A 85 -19.62 5.70 0.63
C ILE A 85 -20.25 5.10 -0.62
N LYS A 86 -20.56 3.81 -0.66
CA LYS A 86 -21.25 3.14 -1.79
C LYS A 86 -22.59 3.78 -2.17
N LYS A 87 -23.23 4.54 -1.27
CA LYS A 87 -24.48 5.24 -1.54
C LYS A 87 -24.32 6.48 -2.42
N PHE A 88 -23.09 6.96 -2.61
CA PHE A 88 -22.81 8.11 -3.46
C PHE A 88 -22.48 7.68 -4.89
N GLU A 89 -22.88 8.49 -5.87
CA GLU A 89 -22.50 8.28 -7.26
C GLU A 89 -21.00 8.62 -7.46
N PHE A 90 -20.30 7.74 -8.12
CA PHE A 90 -18.90 7.96 -8.49
C PHE A 90 -18.77 8.53 -9.91
N PRO A 91 -17.89 9.51 -10.16
CA PRO A 91 -17.05 10.24 -9.20
C PRO A 91 -17.82 11.37 -8.49
N SER A 92 -17.55 11.54 -7.21
CA SER A 92 -18.05 12.66 -6.41
C SER A 92 -16.99 13.09 -5.39
N LYS A 93 -17.19 14.24 -4.72
CA LYS A 93 -16.30 14.67 -3.65
C LYS A 93 -16.34 13.76 -2.42
N GLN A 94 -17.42 13.00 -2.25
CA GLN A 94 -17.60 12.04 -1.15
C GLN A 94 -17.10 10.64 -1.52
N GLN A 95 -17.01 10.34 -2.81
CA GLN A 95 -16.52 9.05 -3.32
C GLN A 95 -15.60 9.29 -4.52
N PRO A 96 -14.38 9.80 -4.31
CA PRO A 96 -13.45 10.10 -5.39
C PRO A 96 -12.75 8.85 -5.94
N TYR A 97 -12.55 7.83 -5.10
CA TYR A 97 -11.91 6.57 -5.48
C TYR A 97 -12.96 5.48 -5.74
N PRO A 98 -12.73 4.54 -6.66
CA PRO A 98 -13.50 3.29 -6.69
C PRO A 98 -13.37 2.53 -5.37
N ILE A 99 -14.43 1.79 -4.99
CA ILE A 99 -14.42 0.99 -3.75
C ILE A 99 -13.38 -0.14 -3.81
N ASP A 100 -13.10 -0.64 -5.00
CA ASP A 100 -12.12 -1.67 -5.32
C ASP A 100 -10.64 -1.22 -5.20
N TYR A 101 -10.38 0.07 -5.00
CA TYR A 101 -9.03 0.57 -4.64
C TYR A 101 -8.60 0.17 -3.22
N SER A 102 -9.32 -0.69 -2.57
CA SER A 102 -8.96 -1.11 -1.21
C SER A 102 -8.08 -2.34 -1.23
N ILE A 103 -6.91 -2.24 -0.61
CA ILE A 103 -6.09 -3.41 -0.29
C ILE A 103 -6.92 -4.52 0.38
N SER A 104 -6.64 -5.77 0.10
CA SER A 104 -7.41 -6.91 0.59
C SER A 104 -7.49 -6.97 2.12
N GLU A 105 -8.55 -7.62 2.64
CA GLU A 105 -8.68 -7.85 4.08
C GLU A 105 -7.52 -8.69 4.62
N SER A 106 -7.09 -9.70 3.89
CA SER A 106 -5.94 -10.55 4.27
C SER A 106 -4.66 -9.73 4.43
N SER A 107 -4.39 -8.81 3.48
CA SER A 107 -3.22 -7.92 3.57
C SER A 107 -3.31 -6.99 4.78
N ARG A 108 -4.49 -6.39 5.04
CA ARG A 108 -4.72 -5.52 6.21
C ARG A 108 -4.49 -6.24 7.53
N LEU A 109 -5.03 -7.45 7.67
CA LEU A 109 -4.83 -8.29 8.86
C LEU A 109 -3.37 -8.67 9.05
N PHE A 110 -2.67 -9.01 7.96
CA PHE A 110 -1.23 -9.29 8.00
C PHE A 110 -0.44 -8.06 8.44
N LEU A 111 -0.72 -6.87 7.90
CA LEU A 111 -0.07 -5.62 8.27
C LEU A 111 -0.24 -5.30 9.76
N TYR A 112 -1.46 -5.46 10.28
CA TYR A 112 -1.71 -5.29 11.71
C TYR A 112 -0.89 -6.28 12.54
N ALA A 113 -0.97 -7.59 12.23
CA ALA A 113 -0.26 -8.61 12.98
C ALA A 113 1.26 -8.41 12.95
N LEU A 114 1.83 -8.11 11.77
CA LEU A 114 3.25 -7.80 11.63
C LEU A 114 3.65 -6.63 12.54
N CYS A 115 2.92 -5.52 12.49
CA CYS A 115 3.19 -4.34 13.32
C CYS A 115 3.06 -4.62 14.82
N LYS A 116 2.09 -5.46 15.23
CA LYS A 116 1.95 -5.88 16.63
C LYS A 116 3.15 -6.68 17.12
N ILE A 117 3.66 -7.59 16.28
CA ILE A 117 4.77 -8.49 16.63
C ILE A 117 6.10 -7.72 16.71
N ILE A 118 6.44 -6.97 15.65
CA ILE A 118 7.77 -6.34 15.56
C ILE A 118 7.85 -4.97 16.24
N LYS A 119 6.72 -4.35 16.57
CA LYS A 119 6.62 -3.02 17.21
C LYS A 119 7.48 -1.98 16.50
N PRO A 120 7.23 -1.72 15.20
CA PRO A 120 8.08 -0.86 14.39
C PRO A 120 8.12 0.56 14.93
N LYS A 121 9.27 1.23 14.77
CA LYS A 121 9.44 2.64 15.14
C LYS A 121 9.13 3.57 13.98
N THR A 122 9.42 3.13 12.77
CA THR A 122 9.27 3.94 11.57
C THR A 122 8.77 3.09 10.42
N ILE A 123 7.64 3.47 9.86
CA ILE A 123 7.03 2.86 8.69
C ILE A 123 6.88 3.95 7.63
N VAL A 124 7.14 3.59 6.36
CA VAL A 124 6.82 4.44 5.20
C VAL A 124 5.87 3.67 4.29
N GLU A 125 4.77 4.30 3.91
CA GLU A 125 3.72 3.79 3.03
C GLU A 125 3.57 4.71 1.83
N THR A 126 3.40 4.15 0.64
CA THR A 126 2.97 4.86 -0.57
C THR A 126 1.59 4.34 -0.99
N GLY A 127 0.65 5.26 -1.23
CA GLY A 127 -0.76 4.93 -1.43
C GLY A 127 -1.53 4.86 -0.10
N VAL A 128 -2.60 5.61 -0.02
CA VAL A 128 -3.48 5.69 1.16
C VAL A 128 -4.93 5.48 0.75
N ALA A 129 -5.36 6.08 -0.35
CA ALA A 129 -6.75 6.13 -0.77
C ALA A 129 -7.68 6.52 0.41
N TYR A 130 -8.67 5.70 0.77
CA TYR A 130 -9.50 5.96 1.95
C TYR A 130 -8.77 5.71 3.29
N GLY A 131 -7.62 5.02 3.30
CA GLY A 131 -6.83 4.73 4.49
C GLY A 131 -7.15 3.42 5.17
N LEU A 132 -7.54 2.38 4.41
CA LEU A 132 -7.87 1.08 4.99
C LEU A 132 -6.62 0.35 5.51
N SER A 133 -5.57 0.18 4.68
CA SER A 133 -4.26 -0.34 5.12
C SER A 133 -3.69 0.48 6.26
N THR A 134 -3.67 1.81 6.06
CA THR A 134 -3.22 2.81 7.01
C THR A 134 -3.88 2.65 8.39
N SER A 135 -5.20 2.42 8.43
CA SER A 135 -5.94 2.23 9.69
C SER A 135 -5.49 1.00 10.47
N TYR A 136 -5.22 -0.11 9.80
CA TYR A 136 -4.74 -1.34 10.46
C TYR A 136 -3.31 -1.20 10.99
N ILE A 137 -2.43 -0.53 10.25
CA ILE A 137 -1.08 -0.20 10.69
C ILE A 137 -1.16 0.72 11.93
N LEU A 138 -1.93 1.80 11.83
CA LEU A 138 -2.07 2.78 12.91
C LEU A 138 -2.71 2.20 14.16
N GLN A 139 -3.69 1.29 14.04
CA GLN A 139 -4.26 0.57 15.16
C GLN A 139 -3.18 -0.20 15.93
N ALA A 140 -2.30 -0.91 15.22
CA ALA A 140 -1.20 -1.63 15.84
C ALA A 140 -0.20 -0.69 16.53
N LEU A 141 0.14 0.45 15.92
CA LEU A 141 1.05 1.44 16.51
C LEU A 141 0.43 2.07 17.78
N TYR A 142 -0.86 2.42 17.73
CA TYR A 142 -1.60 2.97 18.85
C TYR A 142 -1.60 2.00 20.05
N GLU A 143 -1.93 0.74 19.83
CA GLU A 143 -1.93 -0.29 20.87
C GLU A 143 -0.52 -0.61 21.39
N ASN A 144 0.49 -0.54 20.54
CA ASN A 144 1.90 -0.68 20.94
C ASN A 144 2.44 0.55 21.66
N LYS A 145 1.73 1.69 21.62
CA LYS A 145 2.14 3.00 22.16
C LYS A 145 3.49 3.45 21.60
N THR A 146 3.77 3.14 20.35
CA THR A 146 5.06 3.44 19.71
C THR A 146 4.95 3.42 18.20
N GLY A 147 5.89 4.12 17.54
CA GLY A 147 6.04 4.15 16.10
C GLY A 147 5.36 5.33 15.45
N THR A 148 5.80 5.63 14.23
CA THR A 148 5.25 6.65 13.34
C THR A 148 5.11 6.06 11.94
N LEU A 149 3.95 6.25 11.35
CA LEU A 149 3.67 5.95 9.95
C LEU A 149 3.76 7.23 9.13
N TYR A 150 4.63 7.25 8.13
CA TYR A 150 4.68 8.27 7.08
C TYR A 150 3.98 7.72 5.85
N SER A 151 2.91 8.37 5.40
CA SER A 151 2.16 7.94 4.22
C SER A 151 2.19 9.02 3.16
N ILE A 152 2.50 8.62 1.92
CA ILE A 152 2.59 9.51 0.76
C ILE A 152 1.42 9.19 -0.17
N ASP A 153 0.60 10.18 -0.51
CA ASP A 153 -0.48 10.04 -1.48
C ASP A 153 -0.88 11.40 -2.06
N SER A 154 -1.59 11.36 -3.18
CA SER A 154 -2.17 12.54 -3.82
C SER A 154 -3.38 12.17 -4.66
N GLU A 155 -4.24 13.16 -4.91
CA GLU A 155 -5.20 13.05 -6.00
C GLU A 155 -4.47 12.96 -7.34
N PHE A 156 -4.71 11.86 -8.05
CA PHE A 156 -4.02 11.60 -9.32
C PHE A 156 -4.88 11.98 -10.54
N LYS A 157 -6.21 11.82 -10.42
CA LYS A 157 -7.15 12.15 -11.49
C LYS A 157 -7.98 13.38 -11.11
N PRO A 158 -8.43 14.19 -12.10
CA PRO A 158 -9.11 15.48 -11.84
C PRO A 158 -10.47 15.35 -11.13
N TRP A 159 -10.99 14.14 -10.97
CA TRP A 159 -12.23 13.87 -10.25
C TRP A 159 -12.00 13.26 -8.85
N GLU A 160 -10.77 13.00 -8.47
CA GLU A 160 -10.42 12.57 -7.12
C GLU A 160 -10.43 13.75 -6.15
N SER A 161 -10.64 13.48 -4.89
CA SER A 161 -10.68 14.51 -3.85
C SER A 161 -9.66 14.23 -2.77
N GLU A 162 -8.73 15.15 -2.59
CA GLU A 162 -7.78 15.14 -1.48
C GLU A 162 -8.46 14.99 -0.11
N LEU A 163 -9.68 15.53 0.04
CA LEU A 163 -10.44 15.46 1.30
C LEU A 163 -10.82 14.02 1.69
N MET A 164 -10.76 13.10 0.73
CA MET A 164 -11.09 11.71 0.98
C MET A 164 -9.86 10.85 1.31
N ILE A 165 -8.64 11.38 1.09
CA ILE A 165 -7.42 10.66 1.46
C ILE A 165 -7.40 10.46 2.97
N GLY A 166 -7.36 9.20 3.40
CA GLY A 166 -7.36 8.83 4.81
C GLY A 166 -8.67 9.13 5.55
N SER A 167 -9.78 9.35 4.83
CA SER A 167 -11.08 9.71 5.44
C SER A 167 -11.70 8.57 6.27
N ALA A 168 -11.28 7.33 6.07
CA ALA A 168 -11.70 6.18 6.87
C ALA A 168 -10.88 6.01 8.17
N ILE A 169 -9.75 6.72 8.31
CA ILE A 169 -8.88 6.57 9.47
C ILE A 169 -9.55 7.18 10.72
N PRO A 170 -9.77 6.40 11.79
CA PRO A 170 -10.26 6.93 13.06
C PRO A 170 -9.36 8.04 13.62
N ASP A 171 -9.96 9.13 14.13
CA ASP A 171 -9.21 10.31 14.54
C ASP A 171 -8.20 10.03 15.67
N GLU A 172 -8.52 9.15 16.60
CA GLU A 172 -7.65 8.74 17.70
C GLU A 172 -6.36 8.07 17.22
N LEU A 173 -6.39 7.42 16.04
CA LEU A 173 -5.23 6.74 15.47
C LEU A 173 -4.26 7.70 14.78
N LYS A 174 -4.73 8.88 14.36
CA LYS A 174 -3.95 9.86 13.60
C LYS A 174 -2.76 10.44 14.40
N THR A 175 -2.69 10.22 15.72
CA THR A 175 -1.55 10.63 16.56
C THR A 175 -0.23 9.98 16.14
N HIS A 176 -0.28 8.82 15.50
CA HIS A 176 0.86 8.07 14.97
C HIS A 176 1.08 8.28 13.47
N TRP A 177 0.30 9.15 12.82
CA TRP A 177 0.28 9.34 11.38
C TRP A 177 0.88 10.67 10.93
N LYS A 178 1.72 10.62 9.90
CA LYS A 178 2.26 11.77 9.20
C LYS A 178 1.97 11.65 7.70
N PHE A 179 0.97 12.38 7.25
CA PHE A 179 0.60 12.42 5.85
C PHE A 179 1.48 13.43 5.08
N VAL A 180 2.00 13.00 3.93
CA VAL A 180 2.79 13.83 3.01
C VAL A 180 2.09 13.84 1.66
N LYS A 181 1.49 14.97 1.31
CA LYS A 181 0.82 15.14 0.02
C LYS A 181 1.83 15.21 -1.13
N GLY A 182 1.61 14.40 -2.16
CA GLY A 182 2.36 14.38 -3.42
C GLY A 182 2.51 12.98 -3.98
N SER A 183 3.02 12.87 -5.21
CA SER A 183 3.34 11.57 -5.80
C SER A 183 4.56 10.94 -5.12
N SER A 184 4.64 9.61 -5.15
CA SER A 184 5.80 8.89 -4.61
C SER A 184 7.10 9.29 -5.33
N THR A 185 7.05 9.53 -6.63
CA THR A 185 8.20 9.98 -7.42
C THR A 185 8.75 11.33 -6.97
N GLU A 186 7.91 12.22 -6.43
CA GLU A 186 8.32 13.53 -5.92
C GLU A 186 8.74 13.50 -4.45
N LYS A 187 8.07 12.70 -3.62
CA LYS A 187 8.15 12.81 -2.16
C LYS A 187 8.94 11.70 -1.47
N LEU A 188 9.02 10.51 -2.07
CA LEU A 188 9.55 9.33 -1.37
C LEU A 188 10.98 9.53 -0.88
N ASN A 189 11.90 10.01 -1.73
CA ASN A 189 13.29 10.18 -1.33
C ASN A 189 13.44 11.16 -0.15
N GLY A 190 12.74 12.31 -0.19
CA GLY A 190 12.79 13.28 0.91
C GLY A 190 12.18 12.74 2.21
N VAL A 191 11.12 11.91 2.12
CA VAL A 191 10.54 11.23 3.29
C VAL A 191 11.51 10.21 3.86
N LEU A 192 12.15 9.38 3.03
CA LEU A 192 13.13 8.37 3.45
C LEU A 192 14.37 9.02 4.09
N GLU A 193 14.89 10.10 3.52
CA GLU A 193 15.99 10.87 4.10
C GLU A 193 15.64 11.43 5.47
N SER A 194 14.45 12.02 5.61
CA SER A 194 13.96 12.57 6.88
C SER A 194 13.67 11.49 7.92
N ALA A 195 13.14 10.34 7.50
CA ALA A 195 12.84 9.21 8.37
C ALA A 195 14.10 8.42 8.78
N GLY A 196 15.16 8.46 7.96
CA GLY A 196 16.41 7.74 8.18
C GLY A 196 16.27 6.24 7.93
N LYS A 197 16.55 5.42 8.96
CA LYS A 197 16.36 3.97 8.88
C LYS A 197 14.93 3.59 9.27
N ILE A 198 14.27 2.82 8.41
CA ILE A 198 12.88 2.40 8.57
C ILE A 198 12.76 0.91 8.87
N ASP A 199 11.71 0.52 9.56
CA ASP A 199 11.43 -0.87 9.90
C ASP A 199 10.61 -1.56 8.81
N ILE A 200 9.67 -0.82 8.20
CA ILE A 200 8.81 -1.33 7.12
C ILE A 200 8.70 -0.26 6.04
N PHE A 201 8.75 -0.71 4.78
CA PHE A 201 8.26 0.01 3.62
C PHE A 201 7.08 -0.76 3.03
N LEU A 202 5.95 -0.08 2.77
CA LEU A 202 4.77 -0.61 2.09
C LEU A 202 4.54 0.13 0.78
N HIS A 203 4.56 -0.63 -0.32
CA HIS A 203 4.10 -0.17 -1.63
C HIS A 203 2.64 -0.56 -1.84
N ASP A 204 1.78 0.42 -2.01
CA ASP A 204 0.36 0.28 -2.36
C ASP A 204 -0.10 1.50 -3.18
N SER A 205 0.80 2.03 -4.02
CA SER A 205 0.53 3.22 -4.83
C SER A 205 0.23 2.83 -6.28
N MET A 206 0.95 3.38 -7.23
CA MET A 206 0.77 3.10 -8.66
C MET A 206 1.49 1.81 -9.06
N HIS A 207 0.75 0.77 -9.43
CA HIS A 207 1.25 -0.56 -9.76
C HIS A 207 1.79 -0.65 -11.21
N THR A 208 2.57 0.35 -11.65
CA THR A 208 3.34 0.26 -12.89
C THR A 208 4.76 -0.23 -12.62
N TYR A 209 5.33 -0.99 -13.55
CA TYR A 209 6.69 -1.54 -13.41
C TYR A 209 7.71 -0.48 -13.00
N LYS A 210 7.71 0.68 -13.66
CA LYS A 210 8.69 1.74 -13.37
C LYS A 210 8.52 2.33 -11.97
N ASN A 211 7.25 2.56 -11.56
CA ASN A 211 6.99 3.12 -10.24
C ASN A 211 7.37 2.13 -9.14
N MET A 212 6.98 0.87 -9.28
CA MET A 212 7.32 -0.17 -8.30
C MET A 212 8.82 -0.34 -8.15
N ILE A 213 9.58 -0.46 -9.26
CA ILE A 213 11.05 -0.55 -9.22
C ILE A 213 11.65 0.70 -8.58
N PHE A 214 11.18 1.89 -8.93
CA PHE A 214 11.66 3.14 -8.32
C PHE A 214 11.46 3.13 -6.80
N GLU A 215 10.29 2.77 -6.33
CA GLU A 215 9.98 2.75 -4.90
C GLU A 215 10.78 1.69 -4.15
N PHE A 216 10.90 0.48 -4.70
CA PHE A 216 11.68 -0.59 -4.09
C PHE A 216 13.17 -0.24 -3.98
N GLU A 217 13.78 0.27 -5.06
CA GLU A 217 15.20 0.66 -5.05
C GLU A 217 15.46 1.87 -4.16
N SER A 218 14.52 2.82 -4.08
CA SER A 218 14.63 3.96 -3.17
C SER A 218 14.52 3.54 -1.71
N ALA A 219 13.56 2.68 -1.37
CA ALA A 219 13.30 2.28 0.01
C ALA A 219 14.32 1.27 0.56
N TRP A 220 14.78 0.33 -0.27
CA TRP A 220 15.63 -0.79 0.19
C TRP A 220 16.88 -0.38 0.98
N PRO A 221 17.66 0.65 0.58
CA PRO A 221 18.80 1.11 1.37
C PRO A 221 18.45 1.63 2.76
N HIS A 222 17.23 2.16 2.93
CA HIS A 222 16.74 2.72 4.18
C HIS A 222 16.17 1.66 5.13
N ILE A 223 15.74 0.51 4.62
CA ILE A 223 15.21 -0.58 5.46
C ILE A 223 16.34 -1.12 6.35
N LYS A 224 16.05 -1.24 7.66
CA LYS A 224 16.95 -1.84 8.66
C LYS A 224 17.18 -3.33 8.37
N ASN A 225 18.25 -3.89 8.94
CA ASN A 225 18.38 -5.34 9.04
C ASN A 225 17.17 -5.89 9.83
N ASN A 226 16.64 -7.03 9.41
CA ASN A 226 15.38 -7.62 9.87
C ASN A 226 14.11 -6.78 9.60
N GLY A 227 14.21 -5.66 8.89
CA GLY A 227 13.07 -4.90 8.40
C GLY A 227 12.44 -5.51 7.15
N PHE A 228 11.36 -4.90 6.68
CA PHE A 228 10.51 -5.47 5.63
C PHE A 228 10.25 -4.50 4.49
N LEU A 229 10.29 -5.02 3.26
CA LEU A 229 9.66 -4.43 2.09
C LEU A 229 8.40 -5.23 1.79
N LEU A 230 7.27 -4.55 1.74
CA LEU A 230 5.95 -5.11 1.47
C LEU A 230 5.39 -4.50 0.20
N SER A 231 4.68 -5.28 -0.60
CA SER A 231 4.08 -4.79 -1.84
C SER A 231 2.72 -5.43 -2.09
N ASP A 232 1.73 -4.59 -2.34
CA ASP A 232 0.46 -5.04 -2.89
C ASP A 232 0.58 -5.31 -4.40
N ASP A 233 -0.37 -6.04 -4.97
CA ASP A 233 -0.58 -6.27 -6.40
C ASP A 233 0.68 -6.68 -7.19
N ILE A 234 1.48 -7.60 -6.65
CA ILE A 234 2.74 -8.04 -7.26
C ILE A 234 2.59 -8.84 -8.57
N LEU A 235 1.36 -9.14 -8.99
CA LEU A 235 1.05 -9.81 -10.26
C LEU A 235 0.73 -8.85 -11.41
N GLU A 236 0.66 -7.54 -11.15
CA GLU A 236 0.39 -6.53 -12.19
C GLU A 236 1.53 -6.41 -13.23
N ASN A 237 2.77 -6.73 -12.82
CA ASN A 237 3.96 -6.74 -13.67
C ASN A 237 5.11 -7.51 -13.00
N ASN A 238 6.26 -7.61 -13.69
CA ASN A 238 7.40 -8.41 -13.20
C ASN A 238 8.32 -7.66 -12.21
N SER A 239 8.00 -6.46 -11.76
CA SER A 239 8.90 -5.62 -10.95
C SER A 239 9.32 -6.28 -9.64
N PHE A 240 8.36 -6.83 -8.89
CA PHE A 240 8.65 -7.48 -7.61
C PHE A 240 9.51 -8.73 -7.79
N LEU A 241 9.18 -9.56 -8.81
CA LEU A 241 9.95 -10.75 -9.16
C LEU A 241 11.40 -10.39 -9.53
N GLU A 242 11.59 -9.43 -10.42
CA GLU A 242 12.92 -9.00 -10.84
C GLU A 242 13.72 -8.36 -9.69
N PHE A 243 13.05 -7.58 -8.84
CA PHE A 243 13.70 -6.96 -7.69
C PHE A 243 14.28 -8.00 -6.73
N TYR A 244 13.47 -8.96 -6.27
CA TYR A 244 13.97 -9.95 -5.33
C TYR A 244 14.98 -10.91 -5.96
N THR A 245 14.84 -11.23 -7.24
CA THR A 245 15.79 -12.08 -7.98
C THR A 245 17.16 -11.38 -8.10
N ARG A 246 17.20 -10.11 -8.51
CA ARG A 246 18.44 -9.32 -8.60
C ARG A 246 19.16 -9.19 -7.26
N LYS A 247 18.40 -9.08 -6.18
CA LYS A 247 18.94 -8.95 -4.81
C LYS A 247 19.23 -10.29 -4.17
N ASN A 248 18.96 -11.41 -4.85
CA ASN A 248 19.07 -12.77 -4.32
C ASN A 248 18.31 -12.95 -3.00
N LEU A 249 17.08 -12.42 -2.95
CA LEU A 249 16.21 -12.47 -1.78
C LEU A 249 15.20 -13.62 -1.93
N LYS A 250 14.75 -14.13 -0.80
CA LYS A 250 13.69 -15.15 -0.75
C LYS A 250 12.36 -14.49 -0.36
N PRO A 251 11.39 -14.38 -1.27
CA PRO A 251 10.10 -13.78 -0.97
C PRO A 251 9.22 -14.74 -0.15
N ILE A 252 8.31 -14.16 0.62
CA ILE A 252 7.12 -14.82 1.14
C ILE A 252 5.94 -14.19 0.41
N LEU A 253 5.03 -15.01 -0.09
CA LEU A 253 3.86 -14.57 -0.83
C LEU A 253 2.62 -14.87 -0.01
N LEU A 254 1.84 -13.82 0.30
CA LEU A 254 0.56 -13.96 0.97
C LEU A 254 -0.53 -14.17 -0.08
N SER A 255 -1.27 -15.24 0.05
CA SER A 255 -2.46 -15.54 -0.76
C SER A 255 -3.63 -14.67 -0.30
N LEU A 256 -4.29 -14.00 -1.26
CA LEU A 256 -5.50 -13.24 -1.01
C LEU A 256 -6.74 -14.12 -1.24
N LEU A 257 -7.87 -13.72 -0.68
CA LEU A 257 -9.10 -14.55 -0.71
C LEU A 257 -9.63 -14.80 -2.13
N ASP A 258 -9.37 -13.87 -3.04
CA ASP A 258 -9.78 -13.96 -4.46
C ASP A 258 -8.87 -14.86 -5.30
N GLN A 259 -7.70 -15.23 -4.78
CA GLN A 259 -6.64 -16.01 -5.47
C GLN A 259 -6.12 -15.38 -6.80
N GLU A 260 -6.62 -14.23 -7.20
CA GLU A 260 -6.21 -13.51 -8.41
C GLU A 260 -5.09 -12.52 -8.13
N HIS A 261 -4.92 -12.10 -6.86
CA HIS A 261 -3.92 -11.14 -6.42
C HIS A 261 -2.99 -11.75 -5.38
N LEU A 262 -1.77 -11.25 -5.29
CA LEU A 262 -0.79 -11.67 -4.30
C LEU A 262 -0.16 -10.45 -3.62
N PHE A 263 0.11 -10.60 -2.32
CA PHE A 263 0.86 -9.63 -1.55
C PHE A 263 2.27 -10.15 -1.28
N GLY A 264 3.27 -9.34 -1.63
CA GLY A 264 4.68 -9.69 -1.56
C GLY A 264 5.36 -9.21 -0.27
N ILE A 265 6.19 -10.06 0.31
CA ILE A 265 6.91 -9.81 1.56
C ILE A 265 8.38 -10.14 1.37
N LEU A 266 9.26 -9.16 1.56
CA LEU A 266 10.72 -9.36 1.59
C LEU A 266 11.25 -8.93 2.95
N LYS A 267 11.93 -9.85 3.64
CA LYS A 267 12.66 -9.54 4.87
C LYS A 267 14.12 -9.28 4.53
N LYS A 268 14.67 -8.16 5.02
CA LYS A 268 16.09 -7.84 4.84
C LYS A 268 16.93 -8.62 5.84
N SER A 269 17.76 -9.55 5.35
CA SER A 269 18.66 -10.33 6.18
C SER A 269 19.75 -9.46 6.80
N GLU A 270 20.31 -9.89 7.93
CA GLU A 270 21.64 -9.46 8.37
C GLU A 270 22.68 -10.06 7.41
N PHE A 271 23.55 -9.22 6.86
CA PHE A 271 24.72 -9.66 6.12
C PHE A 271 25.85 -9.97 7.11
#